data_84fa14c10be268d460df43468996383f
#
_entry.id   84fa14c10be268d460df43468996383f
#
_cell.length_a   1.000
_cell.length_b   1.000
_cell.length_c   1.000
_cell.angle_alpha   90.00
_cell.angle_beta   90.00
_cell.angle_gamma   90.00
#
_symmetry.space_group_name_H-M   'P 1'
#
loop_
_entity.id
_entity.type
_entity.pdbx_description
1 polymer ?
#
loop_
_entity_poly.entity_id
_entity_poly.type
_entity_poly.pdbx_seq_one_letter_code
_entity_poly.pdbx_strand_id
1 'polypeptide(L)'
;MTVLVNIVASKLGGGVTLLRALAAELARLPPRHRFVFFVSPEQADPGFPLPPHLEWRVTPVGHGGALQRLWWDQVTLRRRLRREGGDVLYSLGNFAMFRCPVPQLLLVQVPLYLSELYRRVCLAHWGWRHRARYRLLRWLLRRSVAAADRVLVPSASMREMLSREVSLPDGKVKVNYFGAGLAAAGCPPRNYQGPIRLLYPTFYGDYKNLGAALEAVRILREQYGDRYCLVTTADLSVEREANPRARARERSLWEKLMQQGGVEALGPVRPEEMEGLYHSCHVLVWPTLAESFGFPLVEAMACGLPVVASDIPVNRELAGDAALYFDPMAPAELAAHVGEIVENAALRQSLEERGRRRAEAFSWKRHAEQLVEILESLARTSAARPAAPEAG
;
A
#
# COMPACT_ATOMS: atom_id res chain seq x y z
N MET A 1 -12.93 -20.13 16.18
CA MET A 1 -13.83 -19.18 15.50
C MET A 1 -13.68 -19.28 14.00
N THR A 2 -14.71 -18.93 13.27
CA THR A 2 -14.70 -18.80 11.80
C THR A 2 -14.60 -17.32 11.42
N VAL A 3 -13.52 -16.93 10.76
CA VAL A 3 -13.29 -15.57 10.28
C VAL A 3 -13.60 -15.52 8.79
N LEU A 4 -14.53 -14.66 8.39
CA LEU A 4 -14.79 -14.39 6.99
C LEU A 4 -13.98 -13.18 6.54
N VAL A 5 -13.13 -13.38 5.54
CA VAL A 5 -12.20 -12.35 5.02
C VAL A 5 -12.70 -11.85 3.67
N ASN A 6 -13.15 -10.59 3.62
CA ASN A 6 -13.60 -9.96 2.37
C ASN A 6 -12.50 -9.11 1.74
N ILE A 7 -11.81 -9.68 0.76
CA ILE A 7 -10.69 -9.01 0.07
C ILE A 7 -10.93 -8.80 -1.44
N VAL A 8 -12.15 -8.92 -1.89
CA VAL A 8 -12.55 -8.76 -3.31
C VAL A 8 -12.11 -7.44 -3.95
N ALA A 9 -11.82 -6.40 -3.14
CA ALA A 9 -11.35 -5.10 -3.64
C ALA A 9 -9.89 -5.02 -4.04
N SER A 10 -9.06 -5.89 -3.51
CA SER A 10 -7.60 -5.81 -3.61
C SER A 10 -7.13 -6.47 -4.90
N LYS A 11 -7.24 -5.78 -6.03
CA LYS A 11 -6.99 -6.36 -7.36
C LYS A 11 -5.57 -6.13 -7.87
N LEU A 12 -4.86 -5.12 -7.37
CA LEU A 12 -3.57 -4.68 -7.92
C LEU A 12 -2.62 -4.21 -6.81
N GLY A 13 -1.32 -4.29 -7.08
CA GLY A 13 -0.27 -3.73 -6.24
C GLY A 13 -0.29 -4.26 -4.80
N GLY A 14 -0.12 -3.38 -3.82
CA GLY A 14 -0.03 -3.76 -2.40
C GLY A 14 -1.20 -4.58 -1.84
N GLY A 15 -2.38 -4.54 -2.48
CA GLY A 15 -3.52 -5.39 -2.09
C GLY A 15 -3.30 -6.86 -2.40
N VAL A 16 -2.64 -7.18 -3.52
CA VAL A 16 -2.28 -8.56 -3.87
C VAL A 16 -1.15 -9.06 -2.97
N THR A 17 -0.15 -8.20 -2.71
CA THR A 17 0.94 -8.50 -1.76
C THR A 17 0.37 -8.82 -0.37
N LEU A 18 -0.53 -7.98 0.14
CA LEU A 18 -1.20 -8.20 1.42
C LEU A 18 -1.95 -9.54 1.46
N LEU A 19 -2.76 -9.84 0.43
CA LEU A 19 -3.54 -11.07 0.38
C LEU A 19 -2.63 -12.31 0.46
N ARG A 20 -1.63 -12.39 -0.42
CA ARG A 20 -0.74 -13.55 -0.52
C ARG A 20 0.10 -13.72 0.76
N ALA A 21 0.71 -12.64 1.23
CA ALA A 21 1.56 -12.69 2.43
C ALA A 21 0.76 -13.02 3.69
N LEU A 22 -0.40 -12.40 3.88
CA LEU A 22 -1.28 -12.69 5.01
C LEU A 22 -1.75 -14.15 4.98
N ALA A 23 -2.23 -14.64 3.84
CA ALA A 23 -2.71 -16.01 3.72
C ALA A 23 -1.57 -17.03 3.96
N ALA A 24 -0.37 -16.76 3.44
CA ALA A 24 0.81 -17.61 3.66
C ALA A 24 1.20 -17.67 5.16
N GLU A 25 1.17 -16.56 5.87
CA GLU A 25 1.47 -16.56 7.31
C GLU A 25 0.35 -17.23 8.14
N LEU A 26 -0.92 -16.97 7.82
CA LEU A 26 -2.03 -17.66 8.48
C LEU A 26 -2.00 -19.17 8.25
N ALA A 27 -1.51 -19.62 7.10
CA ALA A 27 -1.31 -21.04 6.80
C ALA A 27 -0.26 -21.72 7.71
N ARG A 28 0.73 -20.96 8.19
CA ARG A 28 1.81 -21.42 9.08
C ARG A 28 1.43 -21.39 10.55
N LEU A 29 0.40 -20.63 10.91
CA LEU A 29 -0.08 -20.57 12.30
C LEU A 29 -0.81 -21.86 12.71
N PRO A 30 -0.83 -22.20 14.01
CA PRO A 30 -1.62 -23.33 14.50
C PRO A 30 -3.09 -23.22 14.05
N PRO A 31 -3.75 -24.33 13.65
CA PRO A 31 -5.09 -24.32 13.06
C PRO A 31 -6.20 -24.12 14.12
N ARG A 32 -6.09 -23.07 14.92
CA ARG A 32 -7.06 -22.72 15.97
C ARG A 32 -8.33 -22.07 15.43
N HIS A 33 -8.26 -21.49 14.23
CA HIS A 33 -9.32 -20.71 13.59
C HIS A 33 -9.47 -21.13 12.15
N ARG A 34 -10.70 -21.05 11.64
CA ARG A 34 -11.01 -21.24 10.22
C ARG A 34 -11.12 -19.88 9.55
N PHE A 35 -10.41 -19.70 8.44
CA PHE A 35 -10.44 -18.48 7.62
C PHE A 35 -11.07 -18.79 6.26
N VAL A 36 -12.08 -18.03 5.87
CA VAL A 36 -12.75 -18.13 4.57
C VAL A 36 -12.51 -16.83 3.80
N PHE A 37 -11.65 -16.90 2.80
CA PHE A 37 -11.31 -15.75 1.97
C PHE A 37 -12.27 -15.63 0.78
N PHE A 38 -12.95 -14.49 0.67
CA PHE A 38 -13.69 -14.13 -0.53
C PHE A 38 -12.81 -13.26 -1.41
N VAL A 39 -12.43 -13.81 -2.57
CA VAL A 39 -11.48 -13.21 -3.51
C VAL A 39 -12.13 -12.92 -4.85
N SER A 40 -11.53 -12.04 -5.64
CA SER A 40 -11.92 -11.80 -7.03
C SER A 40 -11.41 -12.89 -7.97
N PRO A 41 -11.96 -13.05 -9.18
CA PRO A 41 -11.46 -14.02 -10.15
C PRO A 41 -9.98 -13.85 -10.52
N GLU A 42 -9.49 -12.61 -10.51
CA GLU A 42 -8.09 -12.30 -10.76
C GLU A 42 -7.14 -12.84 -9.68
N GLN A 43 -7.69 -13.22 -8.53
CA GLN A 43 -6.99 -13.76 -7.37
C GLN A 43 -7.39 -15.21 -7.09
N ALA A 44 -7.89 -15.93 -8.10
CA ALA A 44 -8.38 -17.30 -7.95
C ALA A 44 -7.30 -18.27 -7.49
N ASP A 45 -6.03 -18.04 -7.88
CA ASP A 45 -4.88 -18.83 -7.46
C ASP A 45 -4.22 -18.22 -6.22
N PRO A 46 -4.22 -18.93 -5.07
CA PRO A 46 -3.51 -18.49 -3.86
C PRO A 46 -1.98 -18.50 -4.03
N GLY A 47 -1.43 -19.26 -5.00
CA GLY A 47 0.01 -19.40 -5.24
C GLY A 47 0.71 -20.41 -4.32
N PHE A 48 -0.04 -21.14 -3.47
CA PHE A 48 0.48 -22.20 -2.59
C PHE A 48 -0.65 -23.15 -2.17
N PRO A 49 -0.34 -24.38 -1.72
CA PRO A 49 -1.34 -25.33 -1.21
C PRO A 49 -2.01 -24.79 0.07
N LEU A 50 -3.32 -24.75 0.07
CA LEU A 50 -4.08 -24.28 1.24
C LEU A 50 -4.23 -25.39 2.29
N PRO A 51 -3.90 -25.15 3.56
CA PRO A 51 -4.19 -26.07 4.64
C PRO A 51 -5.71 -26.13 4.93
N PRO A 52 -6.22 -27.19 5.60
CA PRO A 52 -7.65 -27.39 5.80
C PRO A 52 -8.40 -26.26 6.53
N HIS A 53 -7.69 -25.43 7.29
CA HIS A 53 -8.27 -24.30 8.04
C HIS A 53 -8.34 -22.99 7.23
N LEU A 54 -7.81 -22.97 6.00
CA LEU A 54 -7.94 -21.87 5.05
C LEU A 54 -8.80 -22.29 3.86
N GLU A 55 -9.86 -21.55 3.59
CA GLU A 55 -10.70 -21.74 2.42
C GLU A 55 -10.60 -20.53 1.48
N TRP A 56 -10.51 -20.81 0.17
CA TRP A 56 -10.42 -19.80 -0.89
C TRP A 56 -11.67 -19.83 -1.74
N ARG A 57 -12.47 -18.76 -1.72
CA ARG A 57 -13.74 -18.70 -2.44
C ARG A 57 -13.74 -17.59 -3.45
N VAL A 58 -13.64 -17.97 -4.71
CA VAL A 58 -13.73 -17.05 -5.84
C VAL A 58 -15.15 -16.54 -5.96
N THR A 59 -15.30 -15.22 -6.08
CA THR A 59 -16.58 -14.55 -6.24
C THR A 59 -16.71 -13.95 -7.64
N PRO A 60 -17.93 -13.80 -8.21
CA PRO A 60 -18.10 -13.20 -9.53
C PRO A 60 -17.90 -11.68 -9.55
N VAL A 61 -17.46 -11.06 -8.46
CA VAL A 61 -17.42 -9.59 -8.28
C VAL A 61 -16.12 -8.96 -8.81
N GLY A 62 -15.32 -9.68 -9.59
CA GLY A 62 -14.03 -9.20 -10.06
C GLY A 62 -14.09 -7.99 -10.99
N HIS A 63 -14.85 -8.09 -12.06
CA HIS A 63 -14.89 -7.08 -13.13
C HIS A 63 -16.01 -6.05 -12.99
N GLY A 64 -16.84 -6.17 -11.94
CA GLY A 64 -17.98 -5.29 -11.72
C GLY A 64 -17.61 -3.89 -11.25
N GLY A 65 -18.39 -2.93 -11.67
CA GLY A 65 -18.28 -1.53 -11.21
C GLY A 65 -18.62 -1.34 -9.74
N ALA A 66 -18.58 -0.08 -9.28
CA ALA A 66 -18.80 0.32 -7.88
C ALA A 66 -20.16 -0.16 -7.32
N LEU A 67 -21.21 -0.20 -8.15
CA LEU A 67 -22.54 -0.65 -7.74
C LEU A 67 -22.59 -2.15 -7.46
N GLN A 68 -21.98 -2.98 -8.32
CA GLN A 68 -21.89 -4.43 -8.09
C GLN A 68 -21.08 -4.74 -6.82
N ARG A 69 -20.00 -3.97 -6.59
CA ARG A 69 -19.22 -4.06 -5.37
C ARG A 69 -20.04 -3.70 -4.14
N LEU A 70 -20.79 -2.60 -4.18
CA LEU A 70 -21.66 -2.18 -3.08
C LEU A 70 -22.73 -3.25 -2.78
N TRP A 71 -23.34 -3.81 -3.83
CA TRP A 71 -24.32 -4.90 -3.70
C TRP A 71 -23.69 -6.14 -3.03
N TRP A 72 -22.48 -6.52 -3.46
CA TRP A 72 -21.74 -7.60 -2.83
C TRP A 72 -21.55 -7.32 -1.34
N ASP A 73 -20.93 -6.21 -0.99
CA ASP A 73 -20.56 -5.87 0.39
C ASP A 73 -21.79 -5.74 1.31
N GLN A 74 -22.91 -5.22 0.82
CA GLN A 74 -24.07 -4.92 1.67
C GLN A 74 -25.16 -6.02 1.66
N VAL A 75 -25.26 -6.81 0.60
CA VAL A 75 -26.35 -7.78 0.42
C VAL A 75 -25.82 -9.22 0.34
N THR A 76 -24.99 -9.52 -0.65
CA THR A 76 -24.58 -10.90 -0.93
C THR A 76 -23.69 -11.44 0.20
N LEU A 77 -22.69 -10.67 0.62
CA LEU A 77 -21.80 -11.05 1.73
C LEU A 77 -22.55 -11.23 3.05
N ARG A 78 -23.56 -10.38 3.31
CA ARG A 78 -24.43 -10.55 4.49
C ARG A 78 -25.17 -11.89 4.52
N ARG A 79 -25.69 -12.33 3.36
CA ARG A 79 -26.33 -13.65 3.23
C ARG A 79 -25.33 -14.77 3.43
N ARG A 80 -24.11 -14.60 2.93
CA ARG A 80 -23.00 -15.54 3.12
C ARG A 80 -22.62 -15.68 4.59
N LEU A 81 -22.44 -14.56 5.30
CA LEU A 81 -22.14 -14.55 6.75
C LEU A 81 -23.14 -15.42 7.54
N ARG A 82 -24.44 -15.27 7.28
CA ARG A 82 -25.48 -16.05 7.96
C ARG A 82 -25.44 -17.55 7.61
N ARG A 83 -25.13 -17.90 6.38
CA ARG A 83 -25.08 -19.30 5.91
C ARG A 83 -23.82 -20.04 6.35
N GLU A 84 -22.69 -19.34 6.40
CA GLU A 84 -21.39 -19.91 6.72
C GLU A 84 -21.14 -20.03 8.26
N GLY A 85 -21.97 -19.37 9.07
CA GLY A 85 -21.77 -19.33 10.53
C GLY A 85 -20.50 -18.59 10.92
N GLY A 86 -20.21 -17.45 10.27
CA GLY A 86 -19.02 -16.64 10.57
C GLY A 86 -19.15 -15.93 11.93
N ASP A 87 -18.11 -16.00 12.75
CA ASP A 87 -18.06 -15.33 14.06
C ASP A 87 -17.59 -13.88 13.94
N VAL A 88 -16.72 -13.58 12.98
CA VAL A 88 -16.14 -12.25 12.73
C VAL A 88 -16.02 -12.01 11.23
N LEU A 89 -16.29 -10.77 10.80
CA LEU A 89 -16.00 -10.29 9.45
C LEU A 89 -14.74 -9.43 9.44
N TYR A 90 -13.74 -9.78 8.63
CA TYR A 90 -12.59 -8.93 8.33
C TYR A 90 -12.74 -8.34 6.92
N SER A 91 -12.99 -7.04 6.83
CA SER A 91 -13.19 -6.30 5.57
C SER A 91 -11.93 -5.53 5.17
N LEU A 92 -11.31 -5.89 4.03
CA LEU A 92 -10.07 -5.27 3.54
C LEU A 92 -10.31 -4.21 2.44
N GLY A 93 -11.56 -3.77 2.27
CA GLY A 93 -11.95 -2.91 1.16
C GLY A 93 -12.11 -1.43 1.46
N ASN A 94 -11.61 -0.93 2.61
CA ASN A 94 -11.78 0.45 3.09
C ASN A 94 -13.22 0.84 3.45
N PHE A 95 -14.23 0.06 3.07
CA PHE A 95 -15.63 0.32 3.37
C PHE A 95 -16.25 -0.84 4.15
N ALA A 96 -17.05 -0.50 5.16
CA ALA A 96 -17.69 -1.45 6.03
C ALA A 96 -19.00 -1.99 5.45
N MET A 97 -19.39 -3.17 5.88
CA MET A 97 -20.77 -3.63 5.83
C MET A 97 -21.58 -2.87 6.90
N PHE A 98 -22.55 -2.05 6.48
CA PHE A 98 -23.42 -1.36 7.44
C PHE A 98 -24.36 -2.36 8.13
N ARG A 99 -24.58 -2.20 9.45
CA ARG A 99 -25.38 -3.13 10.25
C ARG A 99 -24.92 -4.58 10.06
N CYS A 100 -23.59 -4.81 10.16
CA CYS A 100 -23.04 -6.15 10.06
C CYS A 100 -23.63 -7.05 11.15
N PRO A 101 -24.07 -8.29 10.82
CA PRO A 101 -24.69 -9.19 11.81
C PRO A 101 -23.70 -9.80 12.79
N VAL A 102 -22.42 -9.71 12.52
CA VAL A 102 -21.31 -10.18 13.36
C VAL A 102 -20.33 -9.03 13.62
N PRO A 103 -19.45 -9.13 14.62
CA PRO A 103 -18.38 -8.16 14.83
C PRO A 103 -17.56 -7.95 13.56
N GLN A 104 -17.25 -6.69 13.25
CA GLN A 104 -16.52 -6.33 12.04
C GLN A 104 -15.21 -5.61 12.35
N LEU A 105 -14.10 -6.18 11.87
CA LEU A 105 -12.82 -5.51 11.71
C LEU A 105 -12.74 -4.90 10.31
N LEU A 106 -12.47 -3.60 10.21
CA LEU A 106 -12.30 -2.89 8.94
C LEU A 106 -10.85 -2.47 8.75
N LEU A 107 -10.20 -2.91 7.67
CA LEU A 107 -8.91 -2.37 7.25
C LEU A 107 -9.12 -1.11 6.42
N VAL A 108 -8.51 0.00 6.87
CA VAL A 108 -8.45 1.26 6.13
C VAL A 108 -7.01 1.47 5.67
N GLN A 109 -6.78 1.37 4.35
CA GLN A 109 -5.47 1.49 3.72
C GLN A 109 -5.44 2.47 2.54
N VAL A 110 -6.50 3.24 2.31
CA VAL A 110 -6.54 4.26 1.25
C VAL A 110 -6.18 5.63 1.85
N PRO A 111 -4.98 6.18 1.56
CA PRO A 111 -4.57 7.45 2.13
C PRO A 111 -5.22 8.65 1.44
N LEU A 112 -5.67 8.51 0.20
CA LEU A 112 -6.12 9.62 -0.64
C LEU A 112 -7.27 10.42 -0.02
N TYR A 113 -8.22 9.75 0.63
CA TYR A 113 -9.36 10.43 1.26
C TYR A 113 -9.00 11.16 2.57
N LEU A 114 -7.81 10.89 3.12
CA LEU A 114 -7.33 11.43 4.39
C LEU A 114 -6.21 12.45 4.20
N SER A 115 -5.40 12.34 3.13
CA SER A 115 -4.24 13.18 2.86
C SER A 115 -4.63 14.62 2.51
N GLU A 116 -4.11 15.57 3.27
CA GLU A 116 -4.26 16.99 2.98
C GLU A 116 -3.40 17.41 1.79
N LEU A 117 -2.19 16.86 1.69
CA LEU A 117 -1.28 17.13 0.57
C LEU A 117 -1.90 16.70 -0.76
N TYR A 118 -2.52 15.51 -0.82
CA TYR A 118 -3.27 15.08 -2.00
C TYR A 118 -4.41 16.05 -2.37
N ARG A 119 -5.16 16.51 -1.38
CA ARG A 119 -6.25 17.47 -1.61
C ARG A 119 -5.73 18.78 -2.20
N ARG A 120 -4.62 19.28 -1.67
CA ARG A 120 -4.02 20.56 -2.09
C ARG A 120 -3.37 20.46 -3.47
N VAL A 121 -2.60 19.40 -3.72
CA VAL A 121 -1.77 19.28 -4.91
C VAL A 121 -2.52 18.62 -6.06
N CYS A 122 -3.20 17.50 -5.83
CA CYS A 122 -3.84 16.74 -6.90
C CYS A 122 -5.30 17.15 -7.07
N LEU A 123 -6.13 17.03 -6.02
CA LEU A 123 -7.57 17.19 -6.13
C LEU A 123 -8.00 18.62 -6.53
N ALA A 124 -7.22 19.63 -6.20
CA ALA A 124 -7.49 21.02 -6.58
C ALA A 124 -7.59 21.22 -8.11
N HIS A 125 -6.85 20.42 -8.87
CA HIS A 125 -6.81 20.50 -10.34
C HIS A 125 -7.84 19.62 -11.06
N TRP A 126 -8.64 18.87 -10.32
CA TRP A 126 -9.67 18.01 -10.89
C TRP A 126 -11.01 18.73 -11.13
N GLY A 127 -11.76 18.28 -12.13
CA GLY A 127 -13.10 18.79 -12.43
C GLY A 127 -14.11 18.53 -11.30
N TRP A 128 -15.24 19.20 -11.34
CA TRP A 128 -16.27 19.17 -10.29
C TRP A 128 -16.84 17.75 -10.05
N ARG A 129 -17.01 16.92 -11.10
CA ARG A 129 -17.48 15.53 -10.98
C ARG A 129 -16.54 14.68 -10.14
N HIS A 130 -15.25 14.79 -10.38
CA HIS A 130 -14.25 14.06 -9.61
C HIS A 130 -14.20 14.53 -8.15
N ARG A 131 -14.27 15.85 -7.93
CA ARG A 131 -14.36 16.41 -6.57
C ARG A 131 -15.62 15.98 -5.83
N ALA A 132 -16.77 15.89 -6.51
CA ALA A 132 -18.00 15.39 -5.92
C ALA A 132 -17.91 13.91 -5.55
N ARG A 133 -17.37 13.07 -6.44
CA ARG A 133 -17.07 11.65 -6.17
C ARG A 133 -16.12 11.48 -4.99
N TYR A 134 -15.05 12.27 -4.94
CA TYR A 134 -14.11 12.27 -3.83
C TYR A 134 -14.79 12.59 -2.48
N ARG A 135 -15.63 13.62 -2.43
CA ARG A 135 -16.40 13.99 -1.23
C ARG A 135 -17.34 12.88 -0.77
N LEU A 136 -18.03 12.24 -1.72
CA LEU A 136 -18.90 11.10 -1.43
C LEU A 136 -18.11 9.92 -0.85
N LEU A 137 -17.00 9.53 -1.46
CA LEU A 137 -16.18 8.40 -1.00
C LEU A 137 -15.53 8.69 0.36
N ARG A 138 -15.09 9.94 0.60
CA ARG A 138 -14.61 10.38 1.91
C ARG A 138 -15.71 10.31 2.97
N TRP A 139 -16.92 10.73 2.65
CA TRP A 139 -18.08 10.61 3.55
C TRP A 139 -18.41 9.14 3.83
N LEU A 140 -18.44 8.28 2.82
CA LEU A 140 -18.64 6.84 2.99
C LEU A 140 -17.57 6.20 3.85
N LEU A 141 -16.30 6.59 3.70
CA LEU A 141 -15.20 6.12 4.55
C LEU A 141 -15.46 6.48 6.01
N ARG A 142 -15.80 7.75 6.29
CA ARG A 142 -16.12 8.21 7.66
C ARG A 142 -17.26 7.41 8.27
N ARG A 143 -18.35 7.16 7.50
CA ARG A 143 -19.47 6.34 7.94
C ARG A 143 -19.08 4.88 8.17
N SER A 144 -18.22 4.32 7.34
CA SER A 144 -17.71 2.96 7.44
C SER A 144 -16.85 2.78 8.68
N VAL A 145 -15.96 3.73 8.96
CA VAL A 145 -15.12 3.75 10.16
C VAL A 145 -15.98 3.85 11.43
N ALA A 146 -17.02 4.66 11.41
CA ALA A 146 -17.97 4.77 12.53
C ALA A 146 -18.75 3.46 12.74
N ALA A 147 -19.16 2.79 11.66
CA ALA A 147 -19.99 1.58 11.69
C ALA A 147 -19.24 0.30 12.07
N ALA A 148 -17.94 0.20 11.79
CA ALA A 148 -17.13 -0.95 12.14
C ALA A 148 -16.92 -1.04 13.67
N ASP A 149 -16.82 -2.24 14.24
CA ASP A 149 -16.53 -2.42 15.67
C ASP A 149 -15.09 -2.09 16.00
N ARG A 150 -14.16 -2.47 15.13
CA ARG A 150 -12.73 -2.10 15.18
C ARG A 150 -12.24 -1.70 13.80
N VAL A 151 -11.24 -0.83 13.79
CA VAL A 151 -10.57 -0.37 12.56
C VAL A 151 -9.09 -0.70 12.67
N LEU A 152 -8.54 -1.28 11.60
CA LEU A 152 -7.13 -1.56 11.46
C LEU A 152 -6.54 -0.56 10.43
N VAL A 153 -5.37 -0.04 10.74
CA VAL A 153 -4.60 0.81 9.82
C VAL A 153 -3.15 0.34 9.76
N PRO A 154 -2.47 0.48 8.62
CA PRO A 154 -1.12 -0.06 8.43
C PRO A 154 0.00 0.84 9.00
N SER A 155 -0.32 2.03 9.52
CA SER A 155 0.67 2.95 10.10
C SER A 155 0.05 3.87 11.16
N ALA A 156 0.87 4.42 12.06
CA ALA A 156 0.43 5.41 13.03
C ALA A 156 0.04 6.73 12.36
N SER A 157 0.73 7.10 11.28
CA SER A 157 0.36 8.24 10.43
C SER A 157 -1.05 8.10 9.86
N MET A 158 -1.44 6.90 9.41
CA MET A 158 -2.82 6.64 8.96
C MET A 158 -3.82 6.75 10.11
N ARG A 159 -3.48 6.29 11.31
CA ARG A 159 -4.31 6.47 12.51
C ARG A 159 -4.52 7.94 12.81
N GLU A 160 -3.46 8.73 12.79
CA GLU A 160 -3.53 10.16 13.04
C GLU A 160 -4.37 10.90 12.00
N MET A 161 -4.15 10.63 10.69
CA MET A 161 -4.98 11.19 9.63
C MET A 161 -6.45 10.83 9.80
N LEU A 162 -6.76 9.59 10.20
CA LEU A 162 -8.12 9.14 10.41
C LEU A 162 -8.76 9.82 11.64
N SER A 163 -8.02 10.01 12.73
CA SER A 163 -8.47 10.69 13.95
C SER A 163 -8.81 12.16 13.73
N ARG A 164 -8.13 12.82 12.78
CA ARG A 164 -8.47 14.20 12.36
C ARG A 164 -9.78 14.27 11.58
N GLU A 165 -10.20 13.17 10.96
CA GLU A 165 -11.40 13.10 10.13
C GLU A 165 -12.65 12.66 10.90
N VAL A 166 -12.49 11.79 11.89
CA VAL A 166 -13.61 11.19 12.65
C VAL A 166 -13.22 11.09 14.11
N SER A 167 -14.06 11.66 14.99
CA SER A 167 -13.93 11.43 16.42
C SER A 167 -14.35 9.98 16.74
N LEU A 168 -13.44 9.21 17.30
CA LEU A 168 -13.63 7.80 17.56
C LEU A 168 -13.29 7.47 19.02
N PRO A 169 -13.98 6.50 19.62
CA PRO A 169 -13.64 6.01 20.96
C PRO A 169 -12.20 5.50 21.04
N ASP A 170 -11.57 5.66 22.19
CA ASP A 170 -10.25 5.14 22.46
C ASP A 170 -10.17 3.63 22.19
N GLY A 171 -9.06 3.22 21.60
CA GLY A 171 -8.82 1.82 21.29
C GLY A 171 -9.59 1.25 20.09
N LYS A 172 -10.49 2.03 19.45
CA LYS A 172 -11.22 1.58 18.25
C LYS A 172 -10.30 1.39 17.04
N VAL A 173 -9.30 2.27 16.89
CA VAL A 173 -8.31 2.17 15.79
C VAL A 173 -7.05 1.52 16.32
N LYS A 174 -6.66 0.42 15.69
CA LYS A 174 -5.42 -0.31 15.95
C LYS A 174 -4.46 -0.14 14.79
N VAL A 175 -3.18 0.08 15.11
CA VAL A 175 -2.10 0.05 14.12
C VAL A 175 -1.58 -1.39 14.05
N ASN A 176 -1.45 -1.91 12.83
CA ASN A 176 -0.81 -3.18 12.58
C ASN A 176 0.02 -3.05 11.29
N TYR A 177 1.33 -2.88 11.45
CA TYR A 177 2.25 -2.71 10.33
C TYR A 177 2.27 -3.96 9.45
N PHE A 178 2.32 -3.75 8.14
CA PHE A 178 2.58 -4.84 7.20
C PHE A 178 4.04 -5.29 7.28
N GLY A 179 4.36 -6.42 6.67
CA GLY A 179 5.72 -6.92 6.57
C GLY A 179 6.44 -6.43 5.32
N ALA A 180 7.77 -6.47 5.36
CA ALA A 180 8.59 -6.51 4.16
C ALA A 180 8.39 -7.86 3.48
N GLY A 181 8.05 -7.87 2.20
CA GLY A 181 7.86 -9.11 1.43
C GLY A 181 9.15 -9.86 1.10
N LEU A 182 10.30 -9.25 1.39
CA LEU A 182 11.62 -9.74 0.99
C LEU A 182 12.49 -10.03 2.21
N ALA A 183 13.29 -11.10 2.11
CA ALA A 183 14.27 -11.44 3.13
C ALA A 183 15.54 -10.59 2.94
N ALA A 184 16.14 -10.17 4.05
CA ALA A 184 17.41 -9.41 4.06
C ALA A 184 18.62 -10.22 3.59
N ALA A 185 18.45 -11.34 2.90
CA ALA A 185 19.53 -12.28 2.58
C ALA A 185 20.32 -11.83 1.34
N GLY A 186 21.58 -11.46 1.56
CA GLY A 186 22.60 -11.54 0.51
C GLY A 186 22.54 -10.49 -0.59
N CYS A 187 22.28 -9.22 -0.29
CA CYS A 187 22.40 -8.16 -1.31
C CYS A 187 23.85 -8.08 -1.83
N PRO A 188 24.08 -8.26 -3.15
CA PRO A 188 25.41 -8.11 -3.70
C PRO A 188 25.89 -6.65 -3.58
N PRO A 189 27.22 -6.42 -3.45
CA PRO A 189 27.76 -5.09 -3.44
C PRO A 189 27.42 -4.35 -4.74
N ARG A 190 26.97 -3.08 -4.65
CA ARG A 190 26.60 -2.25 -5.79
C ARG A 190 27.83 -1.46 -6.29
N ASN A 191 27.98 -1.39 -7.60
CA ASN A 191 29.03 -0.59 -8.22
C ASN A 191 28.54 0.81 -8.58
N TYR A 192 28.97 1.80 -7.82
CA TYR A 192 28.59 3.20 -8.02
C TYR A 192 29.52 3.98 -8.99
N GLN A 193 30.49 3.34 -9.61
CA GLN A 193 31.39 3.99 -10.58
C GLN A 193 30.82 3.99 -12.01
N GLY A 194 29.89 3.06 -12.30
CA GLY A 194 29.25 2.94 -13.62
C GLY A 194 27.91 3.72 -13.73
N PRO A 195 27.04 3.27 -14.64
CA PRO A 195 25.69 3.79 -14.76
C PRO A 195 24.88 3.61 -13.46
N ILE A 196 24.18 4.65 -13.05
CA ILE A 196 23.39 4.68 -11.81
C ILE A 196 21.91 4.45 -12.17
N ARG A 197 21.33 3.40 -11.61
CA ARG A 197 19.95 2.99 -11.80
C ARG A 197 19.13 3.43 -10.59
N LEU A 198 18.19 4.37 -10.79
CA LEU A 198 17.28 4.86 -9.77
C LEU A 198 15.98 4.07 -9.86
N LEU A 199 15.61 3.36 -8.80
CA LEU A 199 14.41 2.53 -8.80
C LEU A 199 13.19 3.33 -8.34
N TYR A 200 12.12 3.27 -9.13
CA TYR A 200 10.80 3.74 -8.74
C TYR A 200 9.72 2.71 -9.11
N PRO A 201 9.48 1.68 -8.28
CA PRO A 201 8.46 0.66 -8.54
C PRO A 201 7.09 1.23 -8.17
N THR A 202 6.31 1.56 -9.16
CA THR A 202 4.99 2.17 -8.97
C THR A 202 4.05 1.89 -10.13
N PHE A 203 2.77 2.11 -9.92
CA PHE A 203 1.82 2.30 -11.02
C PHE A 203 1.58 3.79 -11.25
N TYR A 204 1.13 4.16 -12.44
CA TYR A 204 0.84 5.55 -12.75
C TYR A 204 -0.36 6.07 -11.94
N GLY A 205 -0.25 7.27 -11.39
CA GLY A 205 -1.31 7.98 -10.67
C GLY A 205 -0.80 9.30 -10.10
N ASP A 206 -1.65 10.34 -10.07
CA ASP A 206 -1.25 11.70 -9.68
C ASP A 206 -0.50 11.76 -8.35
N TYR A 207 -0.98 11.01 -7.35
CA TYR A 207 -0.36 11.01 -6.01
C TYR A 207 0.97 10.27 -5.94
N LYS A 208 1.32 9.54 -6.98
CA LYS A 208 2.62 8.89 -7.10
C LYS A 208 3.71 9.86 -7.54
N ASN A 209 3.33 11.04 -8.07
CA ASN A 209 4.26 12.13 -8.36
C ASN A 209 5.43 11.71 -9.26
N LEU A 210 5.13 10.94 -10.33
CA LEU A 210 6.13 10.48 -11.29
C LEU A 210 6.90 11.65 -11.88
N GLY A 211 6.24 12.81 -12.08
CA GLY A 211 6.85 14.03 -12.60
C GLY A 211 8.07 14.48 -11.79
N ALA A 212 8.05 14.34 -10.46
CA ALA A 212 9.20 14.70 -9.63
C ALA A 212 10.40 13.75 -9.86
N ALA A 213 10.16 12.45 -10.04
CA ALA A 213 11.22 11.49 -10.37
C ALA A 213 11.83 11.77 -11.74
N LEU A 214 10.99 12.03 -12.75
CA LEU A 214 11.46 12.37 -14.12
C LEU A 214 12.28 13.66 -14.12
N GLU A 215 11.82 14.68 -13.41
CA GLU A 215 12.52 15.97 -13.33
C GLU A 215 13.85 15.83 -12.58
N ALA A 216 13.91 15.03 -11.51
CA ALA A 216 15.17 14.74 -10.82
C ALA A 216 16.18 14.04 -11.75
N VAL A 217 15.73 13.07 -12.55
CA VAL A 217 16.59 12.41 -13.54
C VAL A 217 17.06 13.40 -14.62
N ARG A 218 16.18 14.28 -15.10
CA ARG A 218 16.56 15.33 -16.04
C ARG A 218 17.68 16.21 -15.46
N ILE A 219 17.54 16.68 -14.22
CA ILE A 219 18.52 17.51 -13.52
C ILE A 219 19.86 16.76 -13.38
N LEU A 220 19.82 15.51 -12.93
CA LEU A 220 21.03 14.69 -12.78
C LEU A 220 21.74 14.47 -14.11
N ARG A 221 21.00 14.24 -15.19
CA ARG A 221 21.60 14.06 -16.53
C ARG A 221 22.15 15.35 -17.11
N GLU A 222 21.57 16.49 -16.83
CA GLU A 222 22.12 17.80 -17.20
C GLU A 222 23.45 18.08 -16.47
N GLN A 223 23.57 17.63 -15.24
CA GLN A 223 24.75 17.87 -14.40
C GLN A 223 25.87 16.82 -14.62
N TYR A 224 25.51 15.55 -14.84
CA TYR A 224 26.44 14.42 -14.83
C TYR A 224 26.41 13.57 -16.14
N GLY A 225 25.74 14.05 -17.17
CA GLY A 225 25.60 13.33 -18.45
C GLY A 225 24.70 12.09 -18.34
N ASP A 226 24.93 11.11 -19.22
CA ASP A 226 24.07 9.92 -19.38
C ASP A 226 24.18 8.88 -18.26
N ARG A 227 24.85 9.22 -17.17
CA ARG A 227 25.14 8.32 -16.06
C ARG A 227 23.90 7.84 -15.32
N TYR A 228 22.80 8.59 -15.30
CA TYR A 228 21.61 8.30 -14.51
C TYR A 228 20.44 7.83 -15.37
N CYS A 229 19.76 6.77 -14.90
CA CYS A 229 18.57 6.22 -15.52
C CYS A 229 17.51 5.88 -14.44
N LEU A 230 16.25 6.27 -14.67
CA LEU A 230 15.09 5.87 -13.87
C LEU A 230 14.59 4.51 -14.34
N VAL A 231 14.62 3.52 -13.47
CA VAL A 231 14.00 2.21 -13.68
C VAL A 231 12.64 2.22 -12.99
N THR A 232 11.57 2.01 -13.74
CA THR A 232 10.22 2.11 -13.17
C THR A 232 9.27 1.08 -13.74
N THR A 233 8.31 0.68 -12.90
CA THR A 233 7.20 -0.19 -13.30
C THR A 233 5.95 0.60 -13.71
N ALA A 234 6.05 1.93 -13.74
CA ALA A 234 4.96 2.79 -14.22
C ALA A 234 4.69 2.56 -15.71
N ASP A 235 3.42 2.45 -16.05
CA ASP A 235 2.95 2.36 -17.44
C ASP A 235 2.02 3.54 -17.74
N LEU A 236 2.50 4.47 -18.57
CA LEU A 236 1.73 5.64 -19.00
C LEU A 236 0.72 5.30 -20.11
N SER A 237 0.77 4.11 -20.71
CA SER A 237 -0.23 3.68 -21.71
C SER A 237 -1.55 3.33 -21.05
N VAL A 238 -1.53 2.89 -19.79
CA VAL A 238 -2.75 2.55 -19.04
C VAL A 238 -3.50 3.81 -18.66
N GLU A 239 -4.74 3.95 -19.14
CA GLU A 239 -5.63 5.03 -18.75
C GLU A 239 -6.09 4.83 -17.30
N ARG A 240 -5.42 5.48 -16.38
CA ARG A 240 -5.88 5.63 -14.99
C ARG A 240 -6.35 7.04 -14.74
N GLU A 241 -7.16 7.22 -13.69
CA GLU A 241 -7.62 8.52 -13.24
C GLU A 241 -6.41 9.42 -12.90
N ALA A 242 -5.99 10.24 -13.85
CA ALA A 242 -4.93 11.23 -13.68
C ALA A 242 -5.39 12.56 -14.30
N ASN A 243 -4.91 13.67 -13.74
CA ASN A 243 -5.19 14.99 -14.29
C ASN A 243 -4.65 15.09 -15.72
N PRO A 244 -5.46 15.40 -16.76
CA PRO A 244 -5.02 15.40 -18.16
C PRO A 244 -3.86 16.35 -18.44
N ARG A 245 -3.79 17.52 -17.76
CA ARG A 245 -2.71 18.51 -17.96
C ARG A 245 -1.40 18.05 -17.32
N ALA A 246 -1.44 17.51 -16.10
CA ALA A 246 -0.27 16.95 -15.42
C ALA A 246 0.26 15.79 -16.25
N ARG A 247 -0.61 14.86 -16.67
CA ARG A 247 -0.26 13.72 -17.53
C ARG A 247 0.39 14.12 -18.85
N ALA A 248 -0.09 15.18 -19.50
CA ALA A 248 0.50 15.65 -20.76
C ALA A 248 1.95 16.15 -20.56
N ARG A 249 2.21 16.89 -19.47
CA ARG A 249 3.57 17.36 -19.14
C ARG A 249 4.51 16.21 -18.79
N GLU A 250 4.06 15.28 -17.95
CA GLU A 250 4.82 14.09 -17.57
C GLU A 250 5.11 13.21 -18.78
N ARG A 251 4.15 13.02 -19.70
CA ARG A 251 4.33 12.24 -20.92
C ARG A 251 5.40 12.87 -21.82
N SER A 252 5.37 14.18 -22.05
CA SER A 252 6.38 14.85 -22.87
C SER A 252 7.80 14.68 -22.31
N LEU A 253 7.97 14.84 -21.00
CA LEU A 253 9.27 14.63 -20.35
C LEU A 253 9.69 13.15 -20.37
N TRP A 254 8.74 12.25 -20.14
CA TRP A 254 8.94 10.79 -20.23
C TRP A 254 9.45 10.38 -21.61
N GLU A 255 8.77 10.79 -22.69
CA GLU A 255 9.12 10.47 -24.06
C GLU A 255 10.52 10.98 -24.41
N LYS A 256 10.85 12.22 -24.00
CA LYS A 256 12.18 12.79 -24.18
C LYS A 256 13.26 11.99 -23.46
N LEU A 257 13.05 11.64 -22.19
CA LEU A 257 14.01 10.87 -21.40
C LEU A 257 14.14 9.42 -21.92
N MET A 258 13.05 8.79 -22.36
CA MET A 258 13.09 7.47 -23.01
C MET A 258 13.99 7.48 -24.25
N GLN A 259 13.83 8.45 -25.13
CA GLN A 259 14.67 8.60 -26.34
C GLN A 259 16.15 8.79 -25.99
N GLN A 260 16.45 9.38 -24.86
CA GLN A 260 17.80 9.64 -24.36
C GLN A 260 18.38 8.52 -23.48
N GLY A 261 17.66 7.41 -23.27
CA GLY A 261 18.06 6.35 -22.34
C GLY A 261 18.02 6.75 -20.84
N GLY A 262 17.31 7.82 -20.50
CA GLY A 262 17.15 8.31 -19.11
C GLY A 262 16.01 7.63 -18.36
N VAL A 263 15.19 6.81 -19.00
CA VAL A 263 14.12 6.02 -18.39
C VAL A 263 14.11 4.62 -18.97
N GLU A 264 14.03 3.62 -18.11
CA GLU A 264 13.79 2.21 -18.41
C GLU A 264 12.41 1.83 -17.85
N ALA A 265 11.42 1.75 -18.73
CA ALA A 265 10.04 1.42 -18.39
C ALA A 265 9.81 -0.10 -18.49
N LEU A 266 9.69 -0.77 -17.35
CA LEU A 266 9.53 -2.22 -17.30
C LEU A 266 8.05 -2.63 -17.43
N GLY A 267 7.12 -1.72 -17.18
CA GLY A 267 5.71 -2.09 -17.01
C GLY A 267 5.47 -2.93 -15.75
N PRO A 268 4.34 -3.65 -15.69
CA PRO A 268 4.02 -4.50 -14.54
C PRO A 268 5.04 -5.64 -14.38
N VAL A 269 5.69 -5.68 -13.22
CA VAL A 269 6.67 -6.70 -12.81
C VAL A 269 6.00 -7.68 -11.84
N ARG A 270 6.30 -8.96 -11.98
CA ARG A 270 5.79 -10.00 -11.08
C ARG A 270 6.43 -9.87 -9.69
N PRO A 271 5.71 -10.22 -8.61
CA PRO A 271 6.26 -10.14 -7.24
C PRO A 271 7.58 -10.88 -7.05
N GLU A 272 7.75 -12.02 -7.74
CA GLU A 272 8.94 -12.88 -7.66
C GLU A 272 10.17 -12.22 -8.30
N GLU A 273 9.98 -11.30 -9.23
CA GLU A 273 11.05 -10.58 -9.93
C GLU A 273 11.48 -9.29 -9.19
N MET A 274 10.66 -8.84 -8.23
CA MET A 274 10.92 -7.58 -7.53
C MET A 274 12.22 -7.59 -6.75
N GLU A 275 12.60 -8.71 -6.12
CA GLU A 275 13.85 -8.83 -5.38
C GLU A 275 15.07 -8.57 -6.26
N GLY A 276 15.11 -9.20 -7.45
CA GLY A 276 16.17 -8.96 -8.43
C GLY A 276 16.23 -7.49 -8.89
N LEU A 277 15.07 -6.84 -8.96
CA LEU A 277 15.00 -5.44 -9.33
C LEU A 277 15.60 -4.53 -8.22
N TYR A 278 15.28 -4.77 -6.94
CA TYR A 278 15.92 -4.06 -5.82
C TYR A 278 17.43 -4.27 -5.79
N HIS A 279 17.90 -5.47 -6.12
CA HIS A 279 19.36 -5.78 -6.16
C HIS A 279 20.07 -5.13 -7.34
N SER A 280 19.41 -4.94 -8.48
CA SER A 280 20.03 -4.38 -9.69
C SER A 280 20.08 -2.85 -9.72
N CYS A 281 19.45 -2.18 -8.75
CA CYS A 281 19.39 -0.72 -8.68
C CYS A 281 20.26 -0.16 -7.55
N HIS A 282 20.52 1.16 -7.58
CA HIS A 282 21.47 1.84 -6.71
C HIS A 282 20.82 2.69 -5.63
N VAL A 283 19.66 3.32 -5.93
CA VAL A 283 18.89 4.17 -5.00
C VAL A 283 17.41 3.98 -5.27
N LEU A 284 16.60 3.82 -4.23
CA LEU A 284 15.16 3.97 -4.34
C LEU A 284 14.81 5.47 -4.31
N VAL A 285 14.07 5.95 -5.30
CA VAL A 285 13.44 7.27 -5.29
C VAL A 285 11.94 7.09 -5.03
N TRP A 286 11.42 7.73 -3.95
CA TRP A 286 10.05 7.53 -3.49
C TRP A 286 9.31 8.85 -3.33
N PRO A 287 8.91 9.52 -4.43
CA PRO A 287 8.40 10.90 -4.44
C PRO A 287 6.91 11.03 -4.13
N THR A 288 6.26 10.01 -3.58
CA THR A 288 4.81 9.95 -3.41
C THR A 288 4.26 11.07 -2.54
N LEU A 289 3.05 11.57 -2.85
CA LEU A 289 2.34 12.61 -2.11
C LEU A 289 1.42 12.05 -1.01
N ALA A 290 1.08 10.78 -1.11
CA ALA A 290 0.21 10.10 -0.14
C ALA A 290 0.49 8.61 -0.14
N GLU A 291 0.72 8.05 1.04
CA GLU A 291 0.90 6.63 1.27
C GLU A 291 0.18 6.16 2.53
N SER A 292 -0.15 4.88 2.56
CA SER A 292 -0.66 4.23 3.77
C SER A 292 0.42 3.44 4.50
N PHE A 293 1.32 2.80 3.73
CA PHE A 293 2.45 2.04 4.23
C PHE A 293 3.68 2.16 3.32
N GLY A 294 3.54 2.04 1.98
CA GLY A 294 4.68 2.12 1.07
C GLY A 294 5.54 0.85 1.09
N PHE A 295 4.99 -0.28 0.63
CA PHE A 295 5.73 -1.54 0.52
C PHE A 295 7.11 -1.38 -0.11
N PRO A 296 7.26 -0.70 -1.28
CA PRO A 296 8.57 -0.56 -1.90
C PRO A 296 9.62 0.15 -1.04
N LEU A 297 9.21 1.08 -0.18
CA LEU A 297 10.12 1.75 0.73
C LEU A 297 10.70 0.77 1.76
N VAL A 298 9.84 -0.09 2.33
CA VAL A 298 10.26 -1.08 3.33
C VAL A 298 11.04 -2.22 2.68
N GLU A 299 10.64 -2.65 1.49
CA GLU A 299 11.33 -3.68 0.70
C GLU A 299 12.73 -3.21 0.28
N ALA A 300 12.87 -1.97 -0.18
CA ALA A 300 14.16 -1.38 -0.50
C ALA A 300 15.11 -1.37 0.72
N MET A 301 14.60 -0.95 1.88
CA MET A 301 15.37 -0.99 3.13
C MET A 301 15.80 -2.41 3.50
N ALA A 302 14.91 -3.41 3.37
CA ALA A 302 15.23 -4.81 3.61
C ALA A 302 16.36 -5.32 2.69
N CYS A 303 16.36 -4.88 1.42
CA CYS A 303 17.41 -5.17 0.45
C CYS A 303 18.66 -4.27 0.62
N GLY A 304 18.75 -3.45 1.66
CA GLY A 304 19.85 -2.51 1.85
C GLY A 304 20.02 -1.56 0.67
N LEU A 305 18.94 -1.17 0.01
CA LEU A 305 18.96 -0.16 -1.04
C LEU A 305 18.77 1.21 -0.39
N PRO A 306 19.72 2.17 -0.55
CA PRO A 306 19.55 3.53 -0.05
C PRO A 306 18.28 4.19 -0.56
N VAL A 307 17.62 4.97 0.27
CA VAL A 307 16.30 5.55 0.00
C VAL A 307 16.35 7.07 0.02
N VAL A 308 15.77 7.70 -1.00
CA VAL A 308 15.38 9.11 -0.99
C VAL A 308 13.88 9.19 -1.12
N ALA A 309 13.19 9.67 -0.09
CA ALA A 309 11.74 9.68 0.00
C ALA A 309 11.17 11.08 0.18
N SER A 310 9.95 11.32 -0.30
CA SER A 310 9.23 12.55 -0.01
C SER A 310 9.02 12.72 1.51
N ASP A 311 9.14 13.96 1.98
CA ASP A 311 8.93 14.34 3.38
C ASP A 311 7.43 14.35 3.73
N ILE A 312 6.88 13.14 3.90
CA ILE A 312 5.51 12.95 4.37
C ILE A 312 5.50 12.09 5.64
N PRO A 313 4.51 12.25 6.53
CA PRO A 313 4.52 11.60 7.84
C PRO A 313 4.73 10.08 7.79
N VAL A 314 4.10 9.37 6.85
CA VAL A 314 4.23 7.92 6.75
C VAL A 314 5.64 7.49 6.33
N ASN A 315 6.30 8.20 5.42
CA ASN A 315 7.67 7.87 5.01
C ASN A 315 8.64 8.07 6.17
N ARG A 316 8.50 9.18 6.93
CA ARG A 316 9.28 9.41 8.15
C ARG A 316 9.03 8.36 9.22
N GLU A 317 7.77 7.96 9.41
CA GLU A 317 7.42 6.90 10.35
C GLU A 317 8.07 5.56 9.99
N LEU A 318 8.05 5.18 8.72
CA LEU A 318 8.55 3.88 8.28
C LEU A 318 10.08 3.83 8.17
N ALA A 319 10.70 4.85 7.57
CA ALA A 319 12.12 4.83 7.33
C ALA A 319 12.95 5.51 8.45
N GLY A 320 12.37 6.46 9.22
CA GLY A 320 13.09 7.13 10.32
C GLY A 320 14.35 7.82 9.81
N ASP A 321 15.50 7.44 10.35
CA ASP A 321 16.83 7.94 9.96
C ASP A 321 17.51 7.11 8.84
N ALA A 322 16.81 6.13 8.29
CA ALA A 322 17.31 5.25 7.23
C ALA A 322 17.06 5.78 5.81
N ALA A 323 16.55 7.00 5.66
CA ALA A 323 16.31 7.63 4.37
C ALA A 323 16.71 9.11 4.40
N LEU A 324 17.02 9.68 3.24
CA LEU A 324 17.05 11.13 3.03
C LEU A 324 15.66 11.59 2.59
N TYR A 325 15.28 12.79 3.00
CA TYR A 325 13.94 13.33 2.75
C TYR A 325 14.00 14.63 2.00
N PHE A 326 13.09 14.81 1.05
CA PHE A 326 12.97 16.01 0.23
C PHE A 326 11.52 16.52 0.20
N ASP A 327 11.33 17.82 -0.01
CA ASP A 327 10.00 18.37 -0.28
C ASP A 327 9.46 17.74 -1.59
N PRO A 328 8.31 17.04 -1.56
CA PRO A 328 7.76 16.40 -2.75
C PRO A 328 7.47 17.35 -3.92
N MET A 329 7.47 18.66 -3.67
CA MET A 329 7.34 19.70 -4.70
C MET A 329 8.70 20.26 -5.18
N ALA A 330 9.83 19.80 -4.63
CA ALA A 330 11.18 20.24 -4.94
C ALA A 330 12.04 19.10 -5.55
N PRO A 331 11.84 18.73 -6.82
CA PRO A 331 12.59 17.65 -7.47
C PRO A 331 14.12 17.89 -7.52
N ALA A 332 14.56 19.13 -7.40
CA ALA A 332 15.99 19.47 -7.30
C ALA A 332 16.62 18.96 -5.99
N GLU A 333 15.87 18.95 -4.87
CA GLU A 333 16.33 18.34 -3.61
C GLU A 333 16.47 16.82 -3.76
N LEU A 334 15.50 16.17 -4.44
CA LEU A 334 15.60 14.74 -4.77
C LEU A 334 16.88 14.45 -5.57
N ALA A 335 17.16 15.24 -6.61
CA ALA A 335 18.38 15.08 -7.41
C ALA A 335 19.64 15.29 -6.59
N ALA A 336 19.69 16.32 -5.72
CA ALA A 336 20.83 16.60 -4.85
C ALA A 336 21.11 15.45 -3.88
N HIS A 337 20.08 14.90 -3.21
CA HIS A 337 20.24 13.75 -2.30
C HIS A 337 20.65 12.48 -3.01
N VAL A 338 20.18 12.23 -4.23
CA VAL A 338 20.67 11.13 -5.06
C VAL A 338 22.16 11.28 -5.36
N GLY A 339 22.59 12.49 -5.77
CA GLY A 339 23.99 12.81 -6.02
C GLY A 339 24.85 12.58 -4.77
N GLU A 340 24.39 13.07 -3.60
CA GLU A 340 25.09 12.89 -2.31
C GLU A 340 25.27 11.40 -1.96
N ILE A 341 24.24 10.57 -2.13
CA ILE A 341 24.35 9.11 -1.89
C ILE A 341 25.37 8.47 -2.84
N VAL A 342 25.38 8.86 -4.11
CA VAL A 342 26.27 8.27 -5.11
C VAL A 342 27.73 8.65 -4.85
N GLU A 343 27.99 9.87 -4.41
CA GLU A 343 29.35 10.39 -4.21
C GLU A 343 29.93 10.07 -2.83
N ASN A 344 29.07 9.97 -1.79
CA ASN A 344 29.49 9.75 -0.41
C ASN A 344 29.32 8.28 0.03
N ALA A 345 30.39 7.50 -0.04
CA ALA A 345 30.38 6.08 0.32
C ALA A 345 30.04 5.82 1.80
N ALA A 346 30.48 6.69 2.73
CA ALA A 346 30.20 6.54 4.15
C ALA A 346 28.71 6.79 4.46
N LEU A 347 28.11 7.82 3.87
CA LEU A 347 26.67 8.09 3.98
C LEU A 347 25.87 6.90 3.44
N ARG A 348 26.23 6.41 2.27
CA ARG A 348 25.58 5.29 1.60
C ARG A 348 25.59 4.03 2.48
N GLN A 349 26.76 3.63 2.97
CA GLN A 349 26.90 2.49 3.87
C GLN A 349 26.04 2.66 5.13
N SER A 350 26.05 3.84 5.71
CA SER A 350 25.25 4.16 6.89
C SER A 350 23.74 4.03 6.62
N LEU A 351 23.25 4.50 5.45
CA LEU A 351 21.84 4.36 5.05
C LEU A 351 21.46 2.90 4.82
N GLU A 352 22.33 2.11 4.17
CA GLU A 352 22.12 0.68 3.93
C GLU A 352 21.98 -0.10 5.24
N GLU A 353 22.87 0.13 6.20
CA GLU A 353 22.86 -0.55 7.51
C GLU A 353 21.63 -0.15 8.33
N ARG A 354 21.33 1.16 8.41
CA ARG A 354 20.13 1.65 9.11
C ARG A 354 18.87 1.12 8.46
N GLY A 355 18.82 1.06 7.12
CA GLY A 355 17.69 0.53 6.36
C GLY A 355 17.41 -0.93 6.73
N ARG A 356 18.41 -1.80 6.67
CA ARG A 356 18.25 -3.22 7.04
C ARG A 356 17.75 -3.39 8.47
N ARG A 357 18.35 -2.70 9.45
CA ARG A 357 17.90 -2.74 10.85
C ARG A 357 16.46 -2.24 11.00
N ARG A 358 16.09 -1.17 10.29
CA ARG A 358 14.74 -0.62 10.35
C ARG A 358 13.70 -1.56 9.77
N ALA A 359 14.02 -2.26 8.68
CA ALA A 359 13.14 -3.21 8.01
C ALA A 359 12.77 -4.41 8.89
N GLU A 360 13.62 -4.83 9.85
CA GLU A 360 13.34 -5.92 10.80
C GLU A 360 12.09 -5.67 11.67
N ALA A 361 11.72 -4.39 11.84
CA ALA A 361 10.48 -4.04 12.56
C ALA A 361 9.21 -4.45 11.79
N PHE A 362 9.31 -4.70 10.48
CA PHE A 362 8.17 -4.96 9.59
C PHE A 362 8.15 -6.44 9.19
N SER A 363 7.32 -7.23 9.88
CA SER A 363 7.24 -8.69 9.74
C SER A 363 5.81 -9.13 9.44
N TRP A 364 5.63 -9.90 8.37
CA TRP A 364 4.34 -10.52 8.03
C TRP A 364 3.88 -11.50 9.11
N LYS A 365 4.81 -12.24 9.71
CA LYS A 365 4.51 -13.14 10.83
C LYS A 365 3.91 -12.35 12.00
N ARG A 366 4.57 -11.26 12.42
CA ARG A 366 4.08 -10.40 13.50
C ARG A 366 2.72 -9.77 13.15
N HIS A 367 2.57 -9.35 11.88
CA HIS A 367 1.28 -8.84 11.38
C HIS A 367 0.15 -9.85 11.53
N ALA A 368 0.38 -11.10 11.12
CA ALA A 368 -0.62 -12.17 11.20
C ALA A 368 -0.95 -12.54 12.66
N GLU A 369 0.05 -12.65 13.53
CA GLU A 369 -0.13 -12.94 14.96
C GLU A 369 -0.97 -11.84 15.63
N GLN A 370 -0.62 -10.57 15.45
CA GLN A 370 -1.38 -9.43 15.99
C GLN A 370 -2.81 -9.35 15.40
N LEU A 371 -2.97 -9.66 14.12
CA LEU A 371 -4.31 -9.71 13.50
C LEU A 371 -5.18 -10.76 14.19
N VAL A 372 -4.66 -11.97 14.45
CA VAL A 372 -5.39 -13.04 15.13
C VAL A 372 -5.80 -12.62 16.55
N GLU A 373 -4.90 -12.00 17.32
CA GLU A 373 -5.21 -11.45 18.65
C GLU A 373 -6.33 -10.41 18.62
N ILE A 374 -6.30 -9.50 17.63
CA ILE A 374 -7.34 -8.48 17.45
C ILE A 374 -8.69 -9.14 17.14
N LEU A 375 -8.72 -10.13 16.24
CA LEU A 375 -9.93 -10.86 15.86
C LEU A 375 -10.51 -11.66 17.04
N GLU A 376 -9.66 -12.33 17.82
CA GLU A 376 -10.09 -13.03 19.04
C GLU A 376 -10.68 -12.08 20.09
N SER A 377 -10.01 -10.95 20.33
CA SER A 377 -10.50 -9.92 21.24
C SER A 377 -11.87 -9.39 20.80
N LEU A 378 -12.05 -9.21 19.50
CA LEU A 378 -13.30 -8.71 18.93
C LEU A 378 -14.43 -9.71 19.07
N ALA A 379 -14.19 -11.01 18.82
CA ALA A 379 -15.16 -12.08 19.00
C ALA A 379 -15.62 -12.21 20.47
N ARG A 380 -14.69 -12.16 21.43
CA ARG A 380 -15.00 -12.21 22.87
C ARG A 380 -15.87 -11.04 23.33
N THR A 381 -15.57 -9.82 22.86
CA THR A 381 -16.34 -8.62 23.24
C THR A 381 -17.78 -8.67 22.73
N SER A 382 -18.02 -9.34 21.60
CA SER A 382 -19.37 -9.50 21.06
C SER A 382 -20.18 -10.60 21.76
N ALA A 383 -19.55 -11.69 22.14
CA ALA A 383 -20.22 -12.75 22.89
C ALA A 383 -20.72 -12.27 24.28
N ALA A 384 -20.08 -11.23 24.82
CA ALA A 384 -20.47 -10.59 26.07
C ALA A 384 -21.60 -9.54 25.93
N ARG A 385 -22.01 -9.18 24.69
CA ARG A 385 -23.16 -8.29 24.47
C ARG A 385 -24.47 -9.09 24.60
N PRO A 386 -25.42 -8.68 25.45
CA PRO A 386 -26.75 -9.31 25.48
C PRO A 386 -27.38 -9.18 24.09
N ALA A 387 -28.04 -10.27 23.64
CA ALA A 387 -28.77 -10.27 22.40
C ALA A 387 -29.74 -9.09 22.38
N ALA A 388 -29.67 -8.26 21.34
CA ALA A 388 -30.66 -7.21 21.15
C ALA A 388 -32.05 -7.83 21.07
N PRO A 389 -33.09 -7.28 21.77
CA PRO A 389 -34.44 -7.82 21.69
C PRO A 389 -34.85 -7.86 20.21
N GLU A 390 -35.33 -9.02 19.79
CA GLU A 390 -35.92 -9.23 18.49
C GLU A 390 -37.03 -8.17 18.30
N ALA A 391 -36.84 -7.25 17.38
CA ALA A 391 -37.89 -6.32 16.99
C ALA A 391 -38.97 -7.15 16.31
N GLY A 392 -40.09 -7.33 17.01
CA GLY A 392 -41.29 -7.96 16.55
C GLY A 392 -41.94 -7.21 15.39
#